data_f73887df775321105d3d6bad03ba0470
#
_entry.id   f73887df775321105d3d6bad03ba0470
#
_cell.length_a   1.000
_cell.length_b   1.000
_cell.length_c   1.000
_cell.angle_alpha   90.00
_cell.angle_beta   90.00
_cell.angle_gamma   90.00
#
_symmetry.space_group_name_H-M   'P 1'
#
loop_
_entity.id
_entity.type
_entity.pdbx_description
1 polymer ?
#
loop_
_entity_poly.entity_id
_entity_poly.type
_entity_poly.pdbx_seq_one_letter_code
_entity_poly.pdbx_strand_id
1 'polypeptide(L)'
;MVGSAEQSGGGVASVIRLMKTMPFWKKYDCGWLGTQIQRGYGVKLWYALKAYLKALFTIWKYDIVHFHTVPDKICLVIQLPVLLLAMLGRKKVIMHIHMGNQLEDHTRNKLFIWCLNRADCVVLLAKKWQHLFECLYPTVKVKTAVIYNACAPTPAVDYSLKEKSIIFAAHLDENKRADLLLEAWKGLKEDYPDWHVTIMGNGDVEGYQRMAHEMGLADCVTFTGYITGKQKEDIWNKASIYCMCSHHEGFPMVVLEAWARGIAVVTTPVGGLPDVIEEGKNCLTFDFGDANGLSQNLRMLMDAPELRRSMAEYSKVFGEKTFAPDKISETMDELYQEL
;
A
#
# COMPACT_ATOMS: atom_id res chain seq x y z
N MET A 1 -3.69 -5.88 -18.46
CA MET A 1 -3.04 -5.03 -17.45
C MET A 1 -1.53 -5.18 -17.51
N VAL A 2 -0.77 -4.11 -17.23
CA VAL A 2 0.69 -4.02 -17.37
C VAL A 2 1.29 -3.45 -16.09
N GLY A 3 2.39 -4.03 -15.58
CA GLY A 3 3.04 -3.52 -14.36
C GLY A 3 4.18 -4.40 -13.85
N SER A 4 4.45 -4.38 -12.55
CA SER A 4 5.50 -5.18 -11.92
C SER A 4 5.20 -6.68 -11.99
N ALA A 5 6.24 -7.52 -11.98
CA ALA A 5 6.05 -8.97 -11.90
C ALA A 5 5.33 -9.38 -10.61
N GLU A 6 4.45 -10.37 -10.69
CA GLU A 6 3.72 -10.90 -9.53
C GLU A 6 4.63 -11.47 -8.45
N GLN A 7 5.77 -12.00 -8.86
CA GLN A 7 6.80 -12.54 -7.96
C GLN A 7 7.66 -11.44 -7.30
N SER A 8 7.45 -10.18 -7.69
CA SER A 8 8.11 -9.05 -7.02
C SER A 8 7.52 -8.85 -5.63
N GLY A 9 8.36 -8.47 -4.68
CA GLY A 9 7.90 -7.96 -3.39
C GLY A 9 7.25 -6.57 -3.55
N GLY A 10 6.60 -6.10 -2.47
CA GLY A 10 6.09 -4.73 -2.37
C GLY A 10 4.61 -4.55 -2.65
N GLY A 11 4.12 -3.34 -2.38
CA GLY A 11 2.70 -3.00 -2.37
C GLY A 11 1.99 -3.21 -3.70
N VAL A 12 2.58 -2.75 -4.81
CA VAL A 12 1.97 -2.87 -6.15
C VAL A 12 1.74 -4.32 -6.54
N ALA A 13 2.72 -5.21 -6.27
CA ALA A 13 2.56 -6.63 -6.57
C ALA A 13 1.45 -7.29 -5.73
N SER A 14 1.28 -6.84 -4.47
CA SER A 14 0.19 -7.32 -3.60
C SER A 14 -1.17 -6.85 -4.11
N VAL A 15 -1.28 -5.58 -4.53
CA VAL A 15 -2.50 -5.05 -5.17
C VAL A 15 -2.90 -5.89 -6.39
N ILE A 16 -1.94 -6.19 -7.28
CA ILE A 16 -2.24 -6.97 -8.49
C ILE A 16 -2.66 -8.41 -8.16
N ARG A 17 -1.99 -9.07 -7.21
CA ARG A 17 -2.41 -10.41 -6.78
C ARG A 17 -3.86 -10.42 -6.29
N LEU A 18 -4.25 -9.40 -5.53
CA LEU A 18 -5.62 -9.26 -5.05
C LEU A 18 -6.59 -8.96 -6.20
N MET A 19 -6.24 -8.03 -7.11
CA MET A 19 -7.07 -7.70 -8.27
C MET A 19 -7.43 -8.91 -9.13
N LYS A 20 -6.51 -9.88 -9.26
CA LYS A 20 -6.76 -11.13 -10.01
C LYS A 20 -7.85 -12.01 -9.42
N THR A 21 -8.17 -11.84 -8.14
CA THR A 21 -9.25 -12.57 -7.46
C THR A 21 -10.60 -11.88 -7.54
N MET A 22 -10.63 -10.62 -8.02
CA MET A 22 -11.84 -9.80 -8.06
C MET A 22 -12.77 -10.17 -9.24
N PRO A 23 -14.09 -9.96 -9.10
CA PRO A 23 -15.07 -10.29 -10.13
C PRO A 23 -14.79 -9.66 -11.49
N PHE A 24 -14.39 -8.37 -11.54
CA PHE A 24 -14.10 -7.67 -12.79
C PHE A 24 -13.00 -8.35 -13.61
N TRP A 25 -12.04 -9.01 -12.95
CA TRP A 25 -10.95 -9.70 -13.65
C TRP A 25 -11.45 -10.79 -14.60
N LYS A 26 -12.43 -11.57 -14.17
CA LYS A 26 -13.09 -12.59 -15.00
C LYS A 26 -14.04 -11.97 -16.02
N LYS A 27 -14.81 -10.95 -15.59
CA LYS A 27 -15.78 -10.26 -16.44
C LYS A 27 -15.15 -9.70 -17.71
N TYR A 28 -13.96 -9.11 -17.61
CA TYR A 28 -13.25 -8.48 -18.72
C TYR A 28 -12.13 -9.35 -19.32
N ASP A 29 -12.07 -10.63 -18.99
CA ASP A 29 -11.00 -11.54 -19.44
C ASP A 29 -9.59 -10.91 -19.29
N CYS A 30 -9.31 -10.36 -18.11
CA CYS A 30 -8.10 -9.57 -17.88
C CYS A 30 -6.84 -10.43 -17.99
N GLY A 31 -5.88 -10.01 -18.80
CA GLY A 31 -4.55 -10.58 -18.87
C GLY A 31 -3.52 -9.76 -18.10
N TRP A 32 -2.47 -10.40 -17.58
CA TRP A 32 -1.35 -9.72 -16.92
C TRP A 32 -0.07 -9.78 -17.72
N LEU A 33 0.57 -8.62 -17.88
CA LEU A 33 1.87 -8.46 -18.51
C LEU A 33 2.83 -7.82 -17.49
N GLY A 34 3.65 -8.65 -16.82
CA GLY A 34 4.70 -8.17 -15.94
C GLY A 34 5.89 -7.66 -16.76
N THR A 35 6.26 -6.41 -16.61
CA THR A 35 7.36 -5.75 -17.34
C THR A 35 8.60 -5.54 -16.49
N GLN A 36 8.50 -5.62 -15.16
CA GLN A 36 9.58 -5.34 -14.23
C GLN A 36 9.69 -6.43 -13.16
N ILE A 37 10.92 -6.75 -12.77
CA ILE A 37 11.23 -7.66 -11.66
C ILE A 37 12.36 -7.07 -10.80
N GLN A 38 12.27 -7.22 -9.48
CA GLN A 38 13.31 -6.77 -8.54
C GLN A 38 14.44 -7.81 -8.47
N ARG A 39 15.32 -7.84 -9.49
CA ARG A 39 16.50 -8.72 -9.58
C ARG A 39 17.63 -8.00 -10.33
N GLY A 40 18.80 -8.62 -10.47
CA GLY A 40 19.95 -8.06 -11.18
C GLY A 40 19.65 -7.60 -12.62
N TYR A 41 20.44 -6.69 -13.15
CA TYR A 41 20.22 -6.00 -14.43
C TYR A 41 19.93 -6.92 -15.61
N GLY A 42 20.72 -7.99 -15.80
CA GLY A 42 20.51 -8.94 -16.91
C GLY A 42 19.13 -9.64 -16.85
N VAL A 43 18.67 -9.98 -15.64
CA VAL A 43 17.36 -10.58 -15.43
C VAL A 43 16.25 -9.58 -15.72
N LYS A 44 16.41 -8.31 -15.31
CA LYS A 44 15.47 -7.22 -15.62
C LYS A 44 15.29 -7.03 -17.12
N LEU A 45 16.40 -6.95 -17.86
CA LEU A 45 16.39 -6.77 -19.31
C LEU A 45 15.73 -7.94 -20.03
N TRP A 46 16.11 -9.17 -19.69
CA TRP A 46 15.48 -10.38 -20.24
C TRP A 46 13.99 -10.43 -19.97
N TYR A 47 13.58 -10.09 -18.74
CA TYR A 47 12.18 -10.07 -18.35
C TYR A 47 11.38 -9.04 -19.15
N ALA A 48 11.91 -7.84 -19.33
CA ALA A 48 11.29 -6.79 -20.14
C ALA A 48 11.17 -7.22 -21.62
N LEU A 49 12.25 -7.79 -22.19
CA LEU A 49 12.24 -8.28 -23.58
C LEU A 49 11.17 -9.37 -23.80
N LYS A 50 11.08 -10.34 -22.88
CA LYS A 50 10.04 -11.37 -22.91
C LYS A 50 8.62 -10.77 -22.84
N ALA A 51 8.45 -9.73 -21.99
CA ALA A 51 7.18 -9.02 -21.91
C ALA A 51 6.83 -8.30 -23.22
N TYR A 52 7.80 -7.66 -23.87
CA TYR A 52 7.56 -7.00 -25.16
C TYR A 52 7.19 -7.96 -26.27
N LEU A 53 7.89 -9.10 -26.37
CA LEU A 53 7.53 -10.15 -27.32
C LEU A 53 6.11 -10.68 -27.07
N LYS A 54 5.75 -10.90 -25.81
CA LYS A 54 4.38 -11.31 -25.46
C LYS A 54 3.37 -10.22 -25.85
N ALA A 55 3.67 -8.95 -25.57
CA ALA A 55 2.80 -7.83 -25.92
C ALA A 55 2.52 -7.76 -27.43
N LEU A 56 3.53 -7.93 -28.27
CA LEU A 56 3.40 -7.91 -29.74
C LEU A 56 2.33 -8.88 -30.26
N PHE A 57 2.15 -10.04 -29.62
CA PHE A 57 1.19 -11.05 -30.05
C PHE A 57 -0.13 -11.01 -29.30
N THR A 58 -0.20 -10.37 -28.13
CA THR A 58 -1.38 -10.45 -27.26
C THR A 58 -2.18 -9.17 -27.17
N ILE A 59 -1.56 -8.00 -27.33
CA ILE A 59 -2.19 -6.69 -27.11
C ILE A 59 -3.42 -6.48 -28.02
N TRP A 60 -3.41 -7.07 -29.21
CA TRP A 60 -4.47 -6.96 -30.22
C TRP A 60 -5.80 -7.59 -29.78
N LYS A 61 -5.75 -8.50 -28.79
CA LYS A 61 -6.92 -9.21 -28.25
C LYS A 61 -7.70 -8.38 -27.24
N TYR A 62 -7.15 -7.26 -26.78
CA TYR A 62 -7.72 -6.45 -25.71
C TYR A 62 -8.14 -5.09 -26.24
N ASP A 63 -9.19 -4.51 -25.66
CA ASP A 63 -9.66 -3.16 -26.00
C ASP A 63 -9.01 -2.11 -25.10
N ILE A 64 -8.67 -2.47 -23.86
CA ILE A 64 -8.09 -1.60 -22.83
C ILE A 64 -6.70 -2.09 -22.42
N VAL A 65 -5.74 -1.19 -22.36
CA VAL A 65 -4.40 -1.42 -21.78
C VAL A 65 -4.26 -0.58 -20.50
N HIS A 66 -4.33 -1.24 -19.36
CA HIS A 66 -4.29 -0.62 -18.04
C HIS A 66 -2.89 -0.76 -17.42
N PHE A 67 -2.16 0.35 -17.33
CA PHE A 67 -0.82 0.41 -16.77
C PHE A 67 -0.87 0.68 -15.27
N HIS A 68 -0.29 -0.21 -14.47
CA HIS A 68 0.04 0.05 -13.06
C HIS A 68 1.44 0.62 -13.01
N THR A 69 1.56 1.91 -12.71
CA THR A 69 2.80 2.66 -12.87
C THR A 69 3.13 3.49 -11.63
N VAL A 70 4.38 3.89 -11.56
CA VAL A 70 4.87 4.94 -10.68
C VAL A 70 5.52 6.03 -11.55
N PRO A 71 5.56 7.30 -11.13
CA PRO A 71 6.13 8.38 -11.94
C PRO A 71 7.63 8.28 -12.21
N ASP A 72 8.30 7.20 -11.78
CA ASP A 72 9.74 6.97 -11.96
C ASP A 72 10.13 6.78 -13.43
N LYS A 73 11.26 7.41 -13.85
CA LYS A 73 11.76 7.36 -15.22
C LYS A 73 12.02 5.95 -15.73
N ILE A 74 12.56 5.08 -14.89
CA ILE A 74 12.90 3.70 -15.28
C ILE A 74 11.62 2.92 -15.55
N CYS A 75 10.63 3.06 -14.67
CA CYS A 75 9.32 2.44 -14.84
C CYS A 75 8.67 2.87 -16.17
N LEU A 76 8.66 4.17 -16.44
CA LEU A 76 8.09 4.73 -17.67
C LEU A 76 8.80 4.25 -18.93
N VAL A 77 10.14 4.25 -18.94
CA VAL A 77 10.94 3.78 -20.10
C VAL A 77 10.67 2.30 -20.38
N ILE A 78 10.54 1.47 -19.33
CA ILE A 78 10.23 0.04 -19.48
C ILE A 78 8.79 -0.17 -19.99
N GLN A 79 7.85 0.67 -19.60
CA GLN A 79 6.45 0.56 -20.06
C GLN A 79 6.22 1.17 -21.44
N LEU A 80 7.09 2.06 -21.90
CA LEU A 80 6.96 2.82 -23.14
C LEU A 80 6.72 1.94 -24.39
N PRO A 81 7.46 0.84 -24.65
CA PRO A 81 7.19 0.00 -25.82
C PRO A 81 5.77 -0.57 -25.86
N VAL A 82 5.23 -0.95 -24.68
CA VAL A 82 3.86 -1.46 -24.59
C VAL A 82 2.84 -0.33 -24.81
N LEU A 83 3.12 0.88 -24.32
CA LEU A 83 2.29 2.05 -24.59
C LEU A 83 2.24 2.40 -26.09
N LEU A 84 3.40 2.37 -26.76
CA LEU A 84 3.46 2.62 -28.21
C LEU A 84 2.66 1.56 -28.99
N LEU A 85 2.74 0.29 -28.59
CA LEU A 85 1.91 -0.77 -29.20
C LEU A 85 0.41 -0.56 -28.95
N ALA A 86 0.03 -0.12 -27.75
CA ALA A 86 -1.36 0.21 -27.42
C ALA A 86 -1.88 1.34 -28.31
N MET A 87 -1.08 2.40 -28.50
CA MET A 87 -1.41 3.51 -29.39
C MET A 87 -1.53 3.07 -30.84
N LEU A 88 -0.60 2.24 -31.34
CA LEU A 88 -0.64 1.68 -32.68
C LEU A 88 -1.92 0.86 -32.90
N GLY A 89 -2.31 0.07 -31.88
CA GLY A 89 -3.55 -0.73 -31.89
C GLY A 89 -4.81 0.09 -31.59
N ARG A 90 -4.70 1.41 -31.41
CA ARG A 90 -5.83 2.30 -31.02
C ARG A 90 -6.58 1.81 -29.79
N LYS A 91 -5.83 1.24 -28.82
CA LYS A 91 -6.40 0.72 -27.57
C LYS A 91 -6.64 1.86 -26.58
N LYS A 92 -7.67 1.73 -25.76
CA LYS A 92 -7.87 2.62 -24.62
C LYS A 92 -6.75 2.44 -23.61
N VAL A 93 -6.22 3.53 -23.09
CA VAL A 93 -5.06 3.53 -22.18
C VAL A 93 -5.47 4.10 -20.82
N ILE A 94 -5.27 3.31 -19.78
CA ILE A 94 -5.41 3.75 -18.39
C ILE A 94 -4.01 3.80 -17.74
N MET A 95 -3.71 4.92 -17.08
CA MET A 95 -2.49 5.08 -16.27
C MET A 95 -2.88 5.09 -14.79
N HIS A 96 -2.68 3.97 -14.08
CA HIS A 96 -2.97 3.83 -12.65
C HIS A 96 -1.71 4.13 -11.83
N ILE A 97 -1.69 5.27 -11.16
CA ILE A 97 -0.52 5.80 -10.45
C ILE A 97 -0.58 5.34 -8.99
N HIS A 98 0.42 4.53 -8.58
CA HIS A 98 0.48 3.96 -7.24
C HIS A 98 1.24 4.80 -6.20
N MET A 99 1.98 5.83 -6.61
CA MET A 99 2.83 6.67 -5.76
C MET A 99 2.48 8.15 -5.96
N GLY A 100 1.36 8.58 -5.37
CA GLY A 100 0.88 9.96 -5.50
C GLY A 100 1.84 11.01 -4.90
N ASN A 101 2.59 10.64 -3.87
CA ASN A 101 3.61 11.50 -3.25
C ASN A 101 4.78 11.85 -4.18
N GLN A 102 4.99 11.11 -5.28
CA GLN A 102 6.04 11.40 -6.26
C GLN A 102 5.57 12.32 -7.40
N LEU A 103 4.31 12.73 -7.42
CA LEU A 103 3.78 13.59 -8.48
C LEU A 103 4.52 14.94 -8.55
N GLU A 104 4.87 15.52 -7.41
CA GLU A 104 5.57 16.80 -7.32
C GLU A 104 6.96 16.75 -7.96
N ASP A 105 7.70 15.67 -7.73
CA ASP A 105 9.06 15.48 -8.24
C ASP A 105 9.13 15.35 -9.77
N HIS A 106 7.97 15.02 -10.40
CA HIS A 106 7.88 14.70 -11.82
C HIS A 106 7.16 15.75 -12.66
N THR A 107 6.86 16.93 -12.12
CA THR A 107 6.19 18.02 -12.84
C THR A 107 6.95 18.51 -14.07
N ARG A 108 8.27 18.34 -14.10
CA ARG A 108 9.14 18.67 -15.25
C ARG A 108 9.56 17.46 -16.09
N ASN A 109 9.05 16.27 -15.78
CA ASN A 109 9.37 15.06 -16.53
C ASN A 109 8.56 15.01 -17.83
N LYS A 110 9.20 15.44 -18.94
CA LYS A 110 8.55 15.49 -20.26
C LYS A 110 8.01 14.15 -20.73
N LEU A 111 8.70 13.02 -20.42
CA LEU A 111 8.22 11.69 -20.77
C LEU A 111 6.94 11.34 -19.99
N PHE A 112 6.91 11.62 -18.71
CA PHE A 112 5.73 11.38 -17.89
C PHE A 112 4.52 12.17 -18.39
N ILE A 113 4.70 13.50 -18.61
CA ILE A 113 3.66 14.37 -19.16
C ILE A 113 3.20 13.87 -20.53
N TRP A 114 4.12 13.41 -21.36
CA TRP A 114 3.79 12.85 -22.68
C TRP A 114 2.95 11.57 -22.56
N CYS A 115 3.30 10.66 -21.63
CA CYS A 115 2.51 9.45 -21.36
C CYS A 115 1.11 9.80 -20.84
N LEU A 116 1.00 10.76 -19.91
CA LEU A 116 -0.29 11.21 -19.38
C LEU A 116 -1.21 11.76 -20.48
N ASN A 117 -0.67 12.53 -21.41
CA ASN A 117 -1.44 13.07 -22.55
C ASN A 117 -1.84 12.00 -23.60
N ARG A 118 -1.41 10.76 -23.44
CA ARG A 118 -1.79 9.61 -24.29
C ARG A 118 -2.75 8.63 -23.58
N ALA A 119 -3.03 8.88 -22.30
CA ALA A 119 -4.01 8.12 -21.55
C ALA A 119 -5.43 8.62 -21.84
N ASP A 120 -6.39 7.70 -21.87
CA ASP A 120 -7.83 8.02 -21.85
C ASP A 120 -8.31 8.31 -20.42
N CYS A 121 -7.65 7.69 -19.43
CA CYS A 121 -7.92 7.94 -18.02
C CYS A 121 -6.65 7.81 -17.17
N VAL A 122 -6.51 8.67 -16.14
CA VAL A 122 -5.53 8.54 -15.06
C VAL A 122 -6.26 8.14 -13.78
N VAL A 123 -5.89 7.00 -13.23
CA VAL A 123 -6.42 6.50 -11.96
C VAL A 123 -5.44 6.79 -10.85
N LEU A 124 -5.95 7.34 -9.75
CA LEU A 124 -5.20 7.67 -8.54
C LEU A 124 -5.79 6.94 -7.33
N LEU A 125 -4.97 6.70 -6.32
CA LEU A 125 -5.35 5.87 -5.16
C LEU A 125 -6.13 6.63 -4.09
N ALA A 126 -6.35 7.96 -4.24
CA ALA A 126 -7.04 8.79 -3.26
C ALA A 126 -7.49 10.11 -3.89
N LYS A 127 -8.52 10.75 -3.33
CA LYS A 127 -9.00 12.09 -3.74
C LYS A 127 -7.92 13.15 -3.55
N LYS A 128 -7.16 13.07 -2.46
CA LYS A 128 -5.99 13.94 -2.22
C LYS A 128 -5.02 13.90 -3.40
N TRP A 129 -4.72 12.71 -3.92
CA TRP A 129 -3.81 12.56 -5.06
C TRP A 129 -4.43 13.04 -6.38
N GLN A 130 -5.74 12.88 -6.55
CA GLN A 130 -6.47 13.41 -7.70
C GLN A 130 -6.40 14.94 -7.70
N HIS A 131 -6.71 15.58 -6.58
CA HIS A 131 -6.62 17.03 -6.45
C HIS A 131 -5.20 17.55 -6.70
N LEU A 132 -4.20 16.90 -6.08
CA LEU A 132 -2.78 17.25 -6.29
C LEU A 132 -2.39 17.11 -7.78
N PHE A 133 -2.80 16.02 -8.43
CA PHE A 133 -2.55 15.80 -9.85
C PHE A 133 -3.14 16.92 -10.72
N GLU A 134 -4.38 17.30 -10.49
CA GLU A 134 -5.08 18.36 -11.23
C GLU A 134 -4.39 19.72 -11.04
N CYS A 135 -3.90 20.01 -9.83
CA CYS A 135 -3.13 21.25 -9.54
C CYS A 135 -1.75 21.25 -10.21
N LEU A 136 -1.03 20.12 -10.18
CA LEU A 136 0.36 20.06 -10.67
C LEU A 136 0.45 19.92 -12.20
N TYR A 137 -0.58 19.34 -12.84
CA TYR A 137 -0.60 19.03 -14.28
C TYR A 137 -1.76 19.73 -15.02
N PRO A 138 -1.95 21.05 -14.91
CA PRO A 138 -3.12 21.74 -15.46
C PRO A 138 -3.20 21.71 -16.99
N THR A 139 -2.08 21.41 -17.66
CA THR A 139 -2.00 21.26 -19.13
C THR A 139 -2.39 19.89 -19.62
N VAL A 140 -2.46 18.87 -18.74
CA VAL A 140 -2.84 17.51 -19.08
C VAL A 140 -4.37 17.41 -19.04
N LYS A 141 -4.98 17.27 -20.22
CA LYS A 141 -6.44 17.20 -20.37
C LYS A 141 -6.90 15.76 -20.47
N VAL A 142 -6.79 15.02 -19.38
CA VAL A 142 -7.18 13.61 -19.27
C VAL A 142 -8.26 13.46 -18.20
N LYS A 143 -9.17 12.49 -18.39
CA LYS A 143 -10.12 12.10 -17.34
C LYS A 143 -9.35 11.54 -16.14
N THR A 144 -9.72 11.93 -14.93
CA THR A 144 -9.18 11.36 -13.70
C THR A 144 -10.24 10.53 -12.97
N ALA A 145 -9.81 9.48 -12.30
CA ALA A 145 -10.67 8.65 -11.45
C ALA A 145 -9.94 8.27 -10.16
N VAL A 146 -10.69 8.04 -9.10
CA VAL A 146 -10.14 7.56 -7.82
C VAL A 146 -10.57 6.11 -7.63
N ILE A 147 -9.59 5.23 -7.48
CA ILE A 147 -9.81 3.83 -7.13
C ILE A 147 -8.86 3.46 -6.00
N TYR A 148 -9.41 3.28 -4.81
CA TYR A 148 -8.65 2.88 -3.63
C TYR A 148 -8.08 1.47 -3.79
N ASN A 149 -7.02 1.17 -3.05
CA ASN A 149 -6.57 -0.21 -2.92
C ASN A 149 -7.64 -1.04 -2.20
N ALA A 150 -7.83 -2.28 -2.65
CA ALA A 150 -8.71 -3.20 -1.97
C ALA A 150 -8.03 -3.85 -0.77
N CYS A 151 -8.82 -4.26 0.21
CA CYS A 151 -8.39 -5.08 1.31
C CYS A 151 -8.78 -6.55 1.07
N ALA A 152 -7.86 -7.47 1.29
CA ALA A 152 -8.18 -8.89 1.23
C ALA A 152 -9.21 -9.25 2.30
N PRO A 153 -10.25 -10.05 1.98
CA PRO A 153 -11.21 -10.50 2.97
C PRO A 153 -10.50 -11.34 4.04
N THR A 154 -10.91 -11.18 5.27
CA THR A 154 -10.40 -11.95 6.42
C THR A 154 -11.54 -12.72 7.09
N PRO A 155 -11.23 -13.83 7.78
CA PRO A 155 -12.23 -14.52 8.61
C PRO A 155 -12.84 -13.61 9.68
N ALA A 156 -13.93 -14.08 10.30
CA ALA A 156 -14.47 -13.43 11.48
C ALA A 156 -13.37 -13.29 12.55
N VAL A 157 -13.32 -12.11 13.19
CA VAL A 157 -12.29 -11.82 14.20
C VAL A 157 -12.76 -12.37 15.55
N ASP A 158 -11.95 -13.23 16.13
CA ASP A 158 -12.09 -13.64 17.52
C ASP A 158 -11.27 -12.70 18.42
N TYR A 159 -11.94 -11.75 19.04
CA TYR A 159 -11.29 -10.77 19.90
C TYR A 159 -10.75 -11.36 21.20
N SER A 160 -11.16 -12.59 21.59
CA SER A 160 -10.62 -13.28 22.75
C SER A 160 -9.18 -13.76 22.56
N LEU A 161 -8.75 -13.89 21.30
CA LEU A 161 -7.37 -14.27 20.93
C LEU A 161 -6.40 -13.08 20.90
N LYS A 162 -6.91 -11.84 21.07
CA LYS A 162 -6.04 -10.65 21.03
C LYS A 162 -5.16 -10.60 22.27
N GLU A 163 -3.87 -10.49 22.01
CA GLU A 163 -2.82 -10.39 23.05
C GLU A 163 -2.44 -8.91 23.30
N LYS A 164 -1.76 -8.63 24.38
CA LYS A 164 -1.14 -7.32 24.67
C LYS A 164 0.07 -7.11 23.74
N SER A 165 -0.20 -6.91 22.47
CA SER A 165 0.80 -6.90 21.40
C SER A 165 0.59 -5.71 20.45
N ILE A 166 1.68 -5.00 20.19
CA ILE A 166 1.80 -3.96 19.18
C ILE A 166 2.59 -4.55 18.00
N ILE A 167 2.10 -4.39 16.79
CA ILE A 167 2.82 -4.82 15.60
C ILE A 167 3.16 -3.64 14.70
N PHE A 168 4.32 -3.77 14.04
CA PHE A 168 4.79 -2.90 12.97
C PHE A 168 5.21 -3.78 11.79
N ALA A 169 4.75 -3.47 10.58
CA ALA A 169 5.03 -4.30 9.41
C ALA A 169 5.38 -3.42 8.21
N ALA A 170 6.66 -3.39 7.83
CA ALA A 170 7.16 -2.58 6.72
C ALA A 170 8.51 -3.08 6.20
N HIS A 171 8.96 -2.54 5.06
CA HIS A 171 10.39 -2.53 4.72
C HIS A 171 11.11 -1.55 5.65
N LEU A 172 12.09 -2.02 6.40
CA LEU A 172 12.77 -1.21 7.43
C LEU A 172 13.78 -0.27 6.77
N ASP A 173 13.38 0.97 6.60
CA ASP A 173 14.16 2.06 6.03
C ASP A 173 13.80 3.41 6.69
N GLU A 174 14.49 4.47 6.28
CA GLU A 174 14.27 5.83 6.78
C GLU A 174 12.87 6.39 6.52
N ASN A 175 12.17 5.88 5.50
CA ASN A 175 10.80 6.29 5.21
C ASN A 175 9.79 5.72 6.21
N LYS A 176 10.02 4.49 6.67
CA LYS A 176 9.06 3.77 7.53
C LYS A 176 9.23 4.06 9.02
N ARG A 177 10.42 4.58 9.44
CA ARG A 177 10.66 5.12 10.77
C ARG A 177 10.31 4.16 11.91
N ALA A 178 10.80 2.91 11.86
CA ALA A 178 10.68 1.99 13.00
C ALA A 178 11.41 2.49 14.26
N ASP A 179 12.42 3.36 14.09
CA ASP A 179 13.11 4.09 15.17
C ASP A 179 12.12 4.90 16.03
N LEU A 180 11.14 5.55 15.41
CA LEU A 180 10.16 6.36 16.12
C LEU A 180 9.28 5.51 17.06
N LEU A 181 8.91 4.29 16.61
CA LEU A 181 8.21 3.34 17.47
C LEU A 181 9.11 2.88 18.63
N LEU A 182 10.39 2.63 18.38
CA LEU A 182 11.34 2.25 19.46
C LEU A 182 11.52 3.38 20.48
N GLU A 183 11.64 4.63 20.02
CA GLU A 183 11.70 5.81 20.91
C GLU A 183 10.45 5.94 21.77
N ALA A 184 9.27 5.86 21.17
CA ALA A 184 8.00 5.92 21.90
C ALA A 184 7.87 4.77 22.90
N TRP A 185 8.25 3.54 22.50
CA TRP A 185 8.16 2.35 23.34
C TRP A 185 9.13 2.39 24.51
N LYS A 186 10.33 2.96 24.34
CA LYS A 186 11.30 3.16 25.43
C LYS A 186 10.71 3.89 26.63
N GLY A 187 9.85 4.87 26.38
CA GLY A 187 9.16 5.64 27.44
C GLY A 187 7.98 4.91 28.08
N LEU A 188 7.55 3.79 27.51
CA LEU A 188 6.33 3.07 27.94
C LEU A 188 6.61 1.72 28.60
N LYS A 189 7.69 1.05 28.26
CA LYS A 189 7.93 -0.36 28.60
C LYS A 189 7.86 -0.66 30.11
N GLU A 190 8.30 0.27 30.98
CA GLU A 190 8.29 0.08 32.43
C GLU A 190 6.86 0.11 33.00
N ASP A 191 5.98 0.94 32.41
CA ASP A 191 4.57 1.05 32.80
C ASP A 191 3.73 -0.12 32.25
N TYR A 192 4.21 -0.76 31.15
CA TYR A 192 3.47 -1.81 30.45
C TYR A 192 4.29 -3.09 30.23
N PRO A 193 4.78 -3.74 31.32
CA PRO A 193 5.68 -4.90 31.23
C PRO A 193 5.05 -6.12 30.55
N ASP A 194 3.72 -6.20 30.48
CA ASP A 194 2.99 -7.28 29.83
C ASP A 194 2.79 -7.07 28.31
N TRP A 195 3.14 -5.90 27.79
CA TRP A 195 3.03 -5.60 26.38
C TRP A 195 4.30 -5.92 25.63
N HIS A 196 4.14 -6.36 24.39
CA HIS A 196 5.24 -6.72 23.50
C HIS A 196 5.12 -6.05 22.14
N VAL A 197 6.25 -5.62 21.57
CA VAL A 197 6.32 -5.05 20.21
C VAL A 197 6.90 -6.09 19.25
N THR A 198 6.23 -6.33 18.12
CA THR A 198 6.75 -7.18 17.05
C THR A 198 6.95 -6.37 15.78
N ILE A 199 8.19 -6.28 15.31
CA ILE A 199 8.59 -5.59 14.09
C ILE A 199 8.86 -6.61 13.00
N MET A 200 8.07 -6.53 11.91
CA MET A 200 8.11 -7.46 10.79
C MET A 200 8.57 -6.75 9.52
N GLY A 201 9.48 -7.36 8.79
CA GLY A 201 9.90 -6.87 7.48
C GLY A 201 11.36 -7.14 7.17
N ASN A 202 11.75 -6.79 5.97
CA ASN A 202 13.15 -6.79 5.51
C ASN A 202 13.69 -5.35 5.49
N GLY A 203 14.92 -5.16 5.04
CA GLY A 203 15.63 -3.88 5.06
C GLY A 203 16.73 -3.90 6.10
N ASP A 204 16.94 -2.81 6.81
CA ASP A 204 17.99 -2.69 7.84
C ASP A 204 17.58 -3.31 9.19
N VAL A 205 17.26 -4.60 9.17
CA VAL A 205 16.84 -5.34 10.38
C VAL A 205 17.93 -5.28 11.45
N GLU A 206 19.19 -5.49 11.07
CA GLU A 206 20.31 -5.50 12.03
C GLU A 206 20.56 -4.12 12.65
N GLY A 207 20.40 -3.04 11.88
CA GLY A 207 20.52 -1.68 12.41
C GLY A 207 19.47 -1.37 13.47
N TYR A 208 18.21 -1.71 13.18
CA TYR A 208 17.12 -1.53 14.15
C TYR A 208 17.23 -2.47 15.37
N GLN A 209 17.74 -3.68 15.21
CA GLN A 209 18.04 -4.58 16.35
C GLN A 209 19.11 -4.00 17.27
N ARG A 210 20.22 -3.46 16.72
CA ARG A 210 21.24 -2.78 17.51
C ARG A 210 20.65 -1.59 18.25
N MET A 211 19.87 -0.75 17.56
CA MET A 211 19.20 0.40 18.19
C MET A 211 18.29 -0.04 19.36
N ALA A 212 17.46 -1.05 19.18
CA ALA A 212 16.62 -1.59 20.24
C ALA A 212 17.44 -2.10 21.43
N HIS A 213 18.56 -2.79 21.18
CA HIS A 213 19.46 -3.25 22.24
C HIS A 213 20.10 -2.08 23.01
N GLU A 214 20.59 -1.05 22.32
CA GLU A 214 21.17 0.16 22.93
C GLU A 214 20.13 0.96 23.75
N MET A 215 18.86 0.89 23.35
CA MET A 215 17.75 1.47 24.09
C MET A 215 17.26 0.61 25.26
N GLY A 216 17.82 -0.59 25.47
CA GLY A 216 17.41 -1.54 26.50
C GLY A 216 16.04 -2.19 26.23
N LEU A 217 15.69 -2.42 24.96
CA LEU A 217 14.38 -2.96 24.51
C LEU A 217 14.45 -4.44 24.08
N ALA A 218 15.60 -5.08 24.20
CA ALA A 218 15.84 -6.43 23.68
C ALA A 218 14.83 -7.48 24.19
N ASP A 219 14.36 -7.35 25.43
CA ASP A 219 13.47 -8.30 26.08
C ASP A 219 11.99 -8.10 25.73
N CYS A 220 11.61 -6.93 25.18
CA CYS A 220 10.22 -6.58 24.91
C CYS A 220 9.94 -6.20 23.43
N VAL A 221 10.96 -6.29 22.55
CA VAL A 221 10.83 -6.06 21.11
C VAL A 221 11.38 -7.25 20.33
N THR A 222 10.57 -7.84 19.47
CA THR A 222 10.97 -8.95 18.58
C THR A 222 11.04 -8.48 17.13
N PHE A 223 12.12 -8.83 16.43
CA PHE A 223 12.29 -8.63 14.99
C PHE A 223 12.18 -9.98 14.29
N THR A 224 11.16 -10.15 13.45
CA THR A 224 10.93 -11.42 12.76
C THR A 224 11.64 -11.54 11.42
N GLY A 225 12.13 -10.42 10.87
CA GLY A 225 12.49 -10.33 9.46
C GLY A 225 11.24 -10.43 8.57
N TYR A 226 11.45 -10.75 7.30
CA TYR A 226 10.36 -10.92 6.33
C TYR A 226 9.69 -12.28 6.51
N ILE A 227 8.45 -12.29 6.93
CA ILE A 227 7.64 -13.49 7.15
C ILE A 227 6.38 -13.50 6.28
N THR A 228 5.88 -14.67 5.96
CA THR A 228 4.66 -14.90 5.17
C THR A 228 3.89 -16.12 5.66
N GLY A 229 2.72 -16.36 5.08
CA GLY A 229 1.91 -17.55 5.39
C GLY A 229 1.46 -17.59 6.84
N LYS A 230 1.42 -18.79 7.42
CA LYS A 230 0.86 -19.02 8.74
C LYS A 230 1.52 -18.20 9.84
N GLN A 231 2.83 -18.03 9.83
CA GLN A 231 3.55 -17.25 10.84
C GLN A 231 3.10 -15.77 10.83
N LYS A 232 2.97 -15.17 9.65
CA LYS A 232 2.41 -13.81 9.51
C LYS A 232 0.99 -13.77 10.05
N GLU A 233 0.12 -14.68 9.62
CA GLU A 233 -1.28 -14.70 10.02
C GLU A 233 -1.45 -14.88 11.53
N ASP A 234 -0.66 -15.74 12.17
CA ASP A 234 -0.73 -15.98 13.61
C ASP A 234 -0.39 -14.69 14.41
N ILE A 235 0.66 -13.96 14.01
CA ILE A 235 1.04 -12.68 14.65
C ILE A 235 -0.05 -11.62 14.44
N TRP A 236 -0.51 -11.45 13.20
CA TRP A 236 -1.52 -10.45 12.87
C TRP A 236 -2.86 -10.70 13.58
N ASN A 237 -3.30 -11.96 13.67
CA ASN A 237 -4.58 -12.29 14.32
C ASN A 237 -4.55 -12.06 15.83
N LYS A 238 -3.38 -12.19 16.46
CA LYS A 238 -3.19 -11.97 17.90
C LYS A 238 -2.95 -10.51 18.27
N ALA A 239 -2.48 -9.68 17.34
CA ALA A 239 -2.15 -8.30 17.61
C ALA A 239 -3.36 -7.46 18.02
N SER A 240 -3.18 -6.60 19.01
CA SER A 240 -4.19 -5.63 19.49
C SER A 240 -4.03 -4.25 18.85
N ILE A 241 -2.80 -3.82 18.58
CA ILE A 241 -2.48 -2.49 18.04
C ILE A 241 -1.55 -2.67 16.84
N TYR A 242 -1.85 -1.99 15.76
CA TYR A 242 -0.95 -1.82 14.61
C TYR A 242 -0.43 -0.38 14.61
N CYS A 243 0.89 -0.23 14.49
CA CYS A 243 1.56 1.06 14.42
C CYS A 243 2.18 1.28 13.04
N MET A 244 1.99 2.48 12.47
CA MET A 244 2.65 2.92 11.24
C MET A 244 3.22 4.32 11.42
N CYS A 245 4.53 4.47 11.22
CA CYS A 245 5.27 5.73 11.40
C CYS A 245 5.76 6.33 10.08
N SER A 246 5.23 5.89 8.94
CA SER A 246 5.73 6.25 7.62
C SER A 246 5.71 7.76 7.37
N HIS A 247 6.75 8.26 6.68
CA HIS A 247 6.79 9.62 6.17
C HIS A 247 5.98 9.76 4.87
N HIS A 248 6.10 8.78 3.97
CA HIS A 248 5.44 8.81 2.68
C HIS A 248 4.81 7.46 2.35
N GLU A 249 3.57 7.52 1.85
CA GLU A 249 2.82 6.38 1.32
C GLU A 249 2.04 6.80 0.05
N GLY A 250 1.70 5.83 -0.78
CA GLY A 250 0.68 6.02 -1.80
C GLY A 250 -0.72 5.90 -1.19
N PHE A 251 -1.08 4.65 -0.86
CA PHE A 251 -2.23 4.27 -0.02
C PHE A 251 -1.84 2.97 0.71
N PRO A 252 -1.58 3.01 2.02
CA PRO A 252 -0.90 1.91 2.71
C PRO A 252 -1.77 0.67 2.90
N MET A 253 -1.41 -0.41 2.21
CA MET A 253 -2.09 -1.71 2.30
C MET A 253 -2.09 -2.29 3.71
N VAL A 254 -1.03 -2.02 4.48
CA VAL A 254 -0.87 -2.55 5.84
C VAL A 254 -1.90 -2.01 6.83
N VAL A 255 -2.37 -0.77 6.65
CA VAL A 255 -3.46 -0.21 7.44
C VAL A 255 -4.78 -0.90 7.09
N LEU A 256 -5.04 -1.15 5.80
CA LEU A 256 -6.20 -1.92 5.37
C LEU A 256 -6.17 -3.36 5.91
N GLU A 257 -4.99 -3.97 5.93
CA GLU A 257 -4.79 -5.31 6.51
C GLU A 257 -5.08 -5.30 8.03
N ALA A 258 -4.69 -4.25 8.75
CA ALA A 258 -4.98 -4.10 10.18
C ALA A 258 -6.49 -3.93 10.43
N TRP A 259 -7.13 -3.05 9.69
CA TRP A 259 -8.59 -2.86 9.78
C TRP A 259 -9.36 -4.15 9.51
N ALA A 260 -9.03 -4.87 8.45
CA ALA A 260 -9.68 -6.14 8.12
C ALA A 260 -9.58 -7.18 9.23
N ARG A 261 -8.49 -7.16 10.02
CA ARG A 261 -8.25 -8.10 11.13
C ARG A 261 -8.74 -7.57 12.47
N GLY A 262 -9.51 -6.47 12.49
CA GLY A 262 -9.98 -5.87 13.73
C GLY A 262 -8.83 -5.56 14.67
N ILE A 263 -7.86 -4.78 14.19
CA ILE A 263 -6.71 -4.30 14.96
C ILE A 263 -6.84 -2.78 15.07
N ALA A 264 -6.73 -2.23 16.27
CA ALA A 264 -6.71 -0.79 16.47
C ALA A 264 -5.45 -0.18 15.83
N VAL A 265 -5.58 0.95 15.15
CA VAL A 265 -4.50 1.54 14.37
C VAL A 265 -4.03 2.86 14.97
N VAL A 266 -2.72 3.01 15.12
CA VAL A 266 -2.03 4.28 15.39
C VAL A 266 -1.14 4.59 14.19
N THR A 267 -1.33 5.74 13.55
CA THR A 267 -0.66 6.02 12.26
C THR A 267 -0.35 7.50 12.06
N THR A 268 0.69 7.79 11.28
CA THR A 268 0.84 9.11 10.65
C THR A 268 -0.22 9.30 9.56
N PRO A 269 -0.84 10.49 9.41
CA PRO A 269 -1.89 10.75 8.42
C PRO A 269 -1.30 11.01 7.03
N VAL A 270 -0.59 10.02 6.46
CA VAL A 270 0.16 10.13 5.21
C VAL A 270 -0.52 9.41 4.05
N GLY A 271 -0.07 9.72 2.85
CA GLY A 271 -0.60 9.09 1.64
C GLY A 271 -2.04 9.49 1.36
N GLY A 272 -2.83 8.52 0.97
CA GLY A 272 -4.27 8.67 0.78
C GLY A 272 -5.09 8.44 2.06
N LEU A 273 -4.46 8.16 3.21
CA LEU A 273 -5.18 7.95 4.47
C LEU A 273 -6.04 9.14 4.91
N PRO A 274 -5.60 10.41 4.75
CA PRO A 274 -6.44 11.56 5.14
C PRO A 274 -7.84 11.58 4.51
N ASP A 275 -8.04 10.92 3.38
CA ASP A 275 -9.36 10.82 2.75
C ASP A 275 -10.34 9.92 3.52
N VAL A 276 -9.84 9.03 4.36
CA VAL A 276 -10.59 7.90 4.95
C VAL A 276 -10.39 7.74 6.46
N ILE A 277 -9.53 8.56 7.05
CA ILE A 277 -9.35 8.62 8.50
C ILE A 277 -10.57 9.24 9.15
N GLU A 278 -11.08 8.56 10.16
CA GLU A 278 -12.04 9.08 11.14
C GLU A 278 -11.38 8.98 12.52
N GLU A 279 -10.77 10.10 12.95
CA GLU A 279 -10.00 10.17 14.19
C GLU A 279 -10.79 9.68 15.40
N GLY A 280 -10.19 8.82 16.21
CA GLY A 280 -10.83 8.20 17.37
C GLY A 280 -11.81 7.07 17.03
N LYS A 281 -12.12 6.82 15.74
CA LYS A 281 -13.03 5.76 15.31
C LYS A 281 -12.32 4.61 14.60
N ASN A 282 -11.57 4.91 13.52
CA ASN A 282 -10.83 3.89 12.78
C ASN A 282 -9.32 3.95 12.98
N CYS A 283 -8.81 5.04 13.56
CA CYS A 283 -7.41 5.15 13.99
C CYS A 283 -7.25 6.29 15.00
N LEU A 284 -6.04 6.34 15.62
CA LEU A 284 -5.48 7.53 16.24
C LEU A 284 -4.31 8.00 15.39
N THR A 285 -4.21 9.31 15.20
CA THR A 285 -3.13 9.90 14.41
C THR A 285 -2.13 10.66 15.27
N PHE A 286 -0.90 10.76 14.77
CA PHE A 286 0.14 11.59 15.34
C PHE A 286 0.97 12.22 14.22
N ASP A 287 1.62 13.35 14.51
CA ASP A 287 2.43 14.04 13.52
C ASP A 287 3.72 13.28 13.21
N PHE A 288 4.16 13.34 11.96
CA PHE A 288 5.41 12.70 11.55
C PHE A 288 6.59 13.21 12.38
N GLY A 289 7.36 12.29 12.96
CA GLY A 289 8.50 12.58 13.82
C GLY A 289 8.14 12.85 15.29
N ASP A 290 6.86 12.84 15.65
CA ASP A 290 6.41 13.06 17.03
C ASP A 290 6.31 11.75 17.82
N ALA A 291 7.43 11.33 18.42
CA ALA A 291 7.49 10.16 19.31
C ALA A 291 6.60 10.32 20.56
N ASN A 292 6.42 11.55 21.06
CA ASN A 292 5.58 11.81 22.22
C ASN A 292 4.09 11.62 21.88
N GLY A 293 3.62 12.16 20.76
CA GLY A 293 2.25 11.94 20.28
C GLY A 293 1.97 10.46 20.02
N LEU A 294 2.93 9.74 19.41
CA LEU A 294 2.84 8.29 19.25
C LEU A 294 2.73 7.59 20.62
N SER A 295 3.60 7.95 21.59
CA SER A 295 3.59 7.38 22.94
C SER A 295 2.24 7.61 23.66
N GLN A 296 1.67 8.81 23.54
CA GLN A 296 0.37 9.15 24.14
C GLN A 296 -0.77 8.31 23.51
N ASN A 297 -0.78 8.14 22.19
CA ASN A 297 -1.77 7.34 21.50
C ASN A 297 -1.67 5.85 21.85
N LEU A 298 -0.44 5.31 21.96
CA LEU A 298 -0.22 3.94 22.39
C LEU A 298 -0.71 3.75 23.83
N ARG A 299 -0.36 4.66 24.75
CA ARG A 299 -0.83 4.67 26.15
C ARG A 299 -2.36 4.68 26.21
N MET A 300 -3.01 5.57 25.47
CA MET A 300 -4.48 5.66 25.43
C MET A 300 -5.12 4.33 25.03
N LEU A 301 -4.60 3.64 24.01
CA LEU A 301 -5.15 2.35 23.58
C LEU A 301 -4.79 1.20 24.53
N MET A 302 -3.64 1.26 25.23
CA MET A 302 -3.26 0.24 26.20
C MET A 302 -4.09 0.33 27.49
N ASP A 303 -4.35 1.55 27.96
CA ASP A 303 -5.12 1.82 29.19
C ASP A 303 -6.63 1.62 29.01
N ALA A 304 -7.15 1.78 27.79
CA ALA A 304 -8.58 1.70 27.51
C ALA A 304 -8.93 0.51 26.58
N PRO A 305 -9.07 -0.72 27.12
CA PRO A 305 -9.40 -1.92 26.32
C PRO A 305 -10.72 -1.77 25.52
N GLU A 306 -11.71 -1.09 26.09
CA GLU A 306 -13.00 -0.85 25.44
C GLU A 306 -12.88 0.09 24.24
N LEU A 307 -12.09 1.17 24.36
CA LEU A 307 -11.80 2.06 23.22
C LEU A 307 -11.07 1.30 22.14
N ARG A 308 -10.04 0.55 22.49
CA ARG A 308 -9.24 -0.26 21.56
C ARG A 308 -10.14 -1.26 20.82
N ARG A 309 -11.04 -1.94 21.53
CA ARG A 309 -11.97 -2.89 20.95
C ARG A 309 -12.99 -2.19 20.03
N SER A 310 -13.62 -1.12 20.50
CA SER A 310 -14.57 -0.34 19.71
C SER A 310 -13.98 0.17 18.41
N MET A 311 -12.73 0.69 18.46
CA MET A 311 -11.99 1.13 17.28
C MET A 311 -11.72 -0.04 16.33
N ALA A 312 -11.30 -1.17 16.84
CA ALA A 312 -11.01 -2.36 16.04
C ALA A 312 -12.28 -2.91 15.34
N GLU A 313 -13.41 -2.97 16.04
CA GLU A 313 -14.69 -3.40 15.48
C GLU A 313 -15.19 -2.42 14.42
N TYR A 314 -15.14 -1.11 14.71
CA TYR A 314 -15.51 -0.07 13.75
C TYR A 314 -14.65 -0.13 12.48
N SER A 315 -13.33 -0.24 12.64
CA SER A 315 -12.38 -0.30 11.53
C SER A 315 -12.63 -1.48 10.62
N LYS A 316 -12.95 -2.65 11.19
CA LYS A 316 -13.27 -3.84 10.41
C LYS A 316 -14.50 -3.63 9.53
N VAL A 317 -15.60 -3.16 10.12
CA VAL A 317 -16.84 -2.88 9.37
C VAL A 317 -16.61 -1.80 8.31
N PHE A 318 -15.90 -0.73 8.65
CA PHE A 318 -15.54 0.34 7.74
C PHE A 318 -14.70 -0.18 6.56
N GLY A 319 -13.66 -0.98 6.86
CA GLY A 319 -12.78 -1.58 5.86
C GLY A 319 -13.52 -2.51 4.90
N GLU A 320 -14.36 -3.39 5.42
CA GLU A 320 -15.19 -4.30 4.63
C GLU A 320 -16.20 -3.55 3.75
N LYS A 321 -16.79 -2.46 4.25
CA LYS A 321 -17.74 -1.65 3.47
C LYS A 321 -17.07 -0.85 2.36
N THR A 322 -15.88 -0.33 2.61
CA THR A 322 -15.24 0.68 1.75
C THR A 322 -14.22 0.06 0.79
N PHE A 323 -13.46 -0.94 1.25
CA PHE A 323 -12.30 -1.49 0.54
C PHE A 323 -12.46 -2.97 0.18
N ALA A 324 -13.67 -3.53 0.30
CA ALA A 324 -13.91 -4.91 -0.12
C ALA A 324 -13.55 -5.10 -1.61
N PRO A 325 -13.03 -6.27 -1.99
CA PRO A 325 -12.69 -6.57 -3.38
C PRO A 325 -13.87 -6.38 -4.35
N ASP A 326 -15.09 -6.73 -3.92
CA ASP A 326 -16.30 -6.56 -4.72
C ASP A 326 -16.59 -5.08 -4.95
N LYS A 327 -16.45 -4.23 -3.91
CA LYS A 327 -16.67 -2.78 -4.02
C LYS A 327 -15.67 -2.10 -4.94
N ILE A 328 -14.40 -2.45 -4.83
CA ILE A 328 -13.37 -1.95 -5.75
C ILE A 328 -13.58 -2.50 -7.17
N SER A 329 -14.08 -3.73 -7.28
CA SER A 329 -14.44 -4.34 -8.56
C SER A 329 -15.59 -3.59 -9.26
N GLU A 330 -16.61 -3.13 -8.53
CA GLU A 330 -17.68 -2.29 -9.04
C GLU A 330 -17.13 -0.97 -9.61
N THR A 331 -16.26 -0.29 -8.87
CA THR A 331 -15.65 0.97 -9.33
C THR A 331 -14.78 0.76 -10.59
N MET A 332 -14.06 -0.37 -10.66
CA MET A 332 -13.30 -0.75 -11.86
C MET A 332 -14.23 -1.05 -13.06
N ASP A 333 -15.36 -1.69 -12.80
CA ASP A 333 -16.37 -2.01 -13.80
C ASP A 333 -16.97 -0.74 -14.39
N GLU A 334 -17.39 0.20 -13.54
CA GLU A 334 -17.88 1.52 -13.93
C GLU A 334 -16.87 2.24 -14.85
N LEU A 335 -15.59 2.30 -14.41
CA LEU A 335 -14.53 2.92 -15.21
C LEU A 335 -14.38 2.26 -16.60
N TYR A 336 -14.40 0.93 -16.67
CA TYR A 336 -14.20 0.22 -17.92
C TYR A 336 -15.39 0.34 -18.88
N GLN A 337 -16.61 0.51 -18.36
CA GLN A 337 -17.81 0.75 -19.17
C GLN A 337 -17.85 2.16 -19.76
N GLU A 338 -17.21 3.14 -19.10
CA GLU A 338 -17.18 4.53 -19.56
C GLU A 338 -16.11 4.81 -20.63
N LEU A 339 -15.20 3.87 -20.89
CA LEU A 339 -14.11 4.00 -21.86
C LEU A 339 -14.43 3.34 -23.22
#